data_f636da52b04da1cdd88d67d176f5a092
#
_entry.id   f636da52b04da1cdd88d67d176f5a092
#
_cell.length_a   1.000
_cell.length_b   1.000
_cell.length_c   1.000
_cell.angle_alpha   90.00
_cell.angle_beta   90.00
_cell.angle_gamma   90.00
#
_symmetry.space_group_name_H-M   'P 1'
#
loop_
_entity.id
_entity.type
_entity.pdbx_description
1 polymer ?
#
loop_
_entity_poly.entity_id
_entity_poly.type
_entity_poly.pdbx_seq_one_letter_code
_entity_poly.pdbx_strand_id
1 'polypeptide(L)'
;MHVLLISGYTIMSDNEYRKLSEAEIKNELGKLDGWRVVSGKLCRTLQFENFIQAFSFMTKVALEAEKMNHHPEWFNVYNRLDINLVTHDLNGISTYDIKLARTINQLYS
;
A
#
# COMPACT_ATOMS: atom_id res chain seq x y z
N MET A 1 8.90 0.69 19.20
CA MET A 1 7.45 0.60 18.94
C MET A 1 6.94 -0.77 19.34
N HIS A 2 5.81 -0.86 19.92
CA HIS A 2 5.24 -2.11 20.40
C HIS A 2 3.87 -2.37 19.78
N VAL A 3 3.45 -3.60 19.84
CA VAL A 3 2.16 -4.05 19.35
C VAL A 3 1.22 -4.20 20.54
N LEU A 4 0.02 -3.70 20.40
CA LEU A 4 -1.00 -3.74 21.44
C LEU A 4 -1.86 -5.00 21.27
N LEU A 5 -2.06 -5.73 22.37
CA LEU A 5 -2.94 -6.89 22.39
C LEU A 5 -4.28 -6.51 23.02
N ILE A 6 -5.37 -6.79 22.30
CA ILE A 6 -6.73 -6.57 22.79
C ILE A 6 -7.52 -7.84 22.51
N SER A 7 -8.12 -8.44 23.56
CA SER A 7 -8.95 -9.64 23.42
C SER A 7 -8.27 -10.76 22.64
N GLY A 8 -6.95 -10.94 22.82
CA GLY A 8 -6.18 -11.96 22.14
C GLY A 8 -5.77 -11.61 20.72
N TYR A 9 -6.16 -10.46 20.21
CA TYR A 9 -5.75 -10.00 18.89
C TYR A 9 -4.58 -9.04 19.00
N THR A 10 -3.71 -9.09 17.98
CA THR A 10 -2.60 -8.16 17.85
C THR A 10 -3.04 -7.01 16.94
N ILE A 11 -2.95 -5.79 17.46
CA ILE A 11 -3.25 -4.60 16.67
C ILE A 11 -1.93 -4.09 16.11
N MET A 12 -1.88 -3.99 14.77
CA MET A 12 -0.70 -3.53 14.07
C MET A 12 -0.46 -2.05 14.35
N SER A 13 0.79 -1.71 14.68
CA SER A 13 1.22 -0.33 14.83
C SER A 13 1.67 0.21 13.47
N ASP A 14 1.10 1.34 13.03
CA ASP A 14 1.48 1.98 11.77
C ASP A 14 2.93 2.46 11.75
N ASN A 15 3.54 2.66 12.95
CA ASN A 15 4.93 3.11 13.05
C ASN A 15 5.93 1.96 13.12
N GLU A 16 5.45 0.74 13.27
CA GLU A 16 6.31 -0.42 13.36
C GLU A 16 6.68 -0.92 11.96
N TYR A 17 7.99 -0.94 11.69
CA TYR A 17 8.51 -1.42 10.41
C TYR A 17 8.76 -2.93 10.52
N ARG A 18 7.82 -3.73 10.05
CA ARG A 18 7.97 -5.19 10.11
C ARG A 18 7.23 -5.89 8.97
N LYS A 19 7.74 -7.06 8.62
CA LYS A 19 7.10 -7.93 7.63
C LYS A 19 5.84 -8.52 8.22
N LEU A 20 4.80 -8.66 7.38
CA LEU A 20 3.54 -9.27 7.78
C LEU A 20 3.52 -10.75 7.44
N SER A 21 2.83 -11.53 8.26
CA SER A 21 2.53 -12.93 7.97
C SER A 21 1.42 -13.02 6.92
N GLU A 22 1.27 -14.20 6.32
CA GLU A 22 0.18 -14.44 5.36
C GLU A 22 -1.19 -14.18 5.98
N ALA A 23 -1.38 -14.57 7.24
CA ALA A 23 -2.65 -14.35 7.95
C ALA A 23 -2.92 -12.87 8.14
N GLU A 24 -1.90 -12.09 8.51
CA GLU A 24 -2.03 -10.65 8.67
C GLU A 24 -2.36 -9.96 7.34
N ILE A 25 -1.69 -10.37 6.27
CA ILE A 25 -1.96 -9.84 4.92
C ILE A 25 -3.42 -10.11 4.53
N LYS A 26 -3.87 -11.34 4.71
CA LYS A 26 -5.25 -11.73 4.39
C LYS A 26 -6.26 -10.88 5.16
N ASN A 27 -6.00 -10.65 6.45
CA ASN A 27 -6.86 -9.81 7.28
C ASN A 27 -6.89 -8.37 6.78
N GLU A 28 -5.72 -7.81 6.43
CA GLU A 28 -5.65 -6.44 5.92
C GLU A 28 -6.32 -6.29 4.57
N LEU A 29 -6.19 -7.28 3.68
CA LEU A 29 -6.84 -7.25 2.38
C LEU A 29 -8.36 -7.11 2.48
N GLY A 30 -8.96 -7.68 3.53
CA GLY A 30 -10.39 -7.53 3.78
C GLY A 30 -10.83 -6.09 4.02
N LYS A 31 -9.89 -5.20 4.33
CA LYS A 31 -10.14 -3.78 4.62
C LYS A 31 -9.59 -2.86 3.54
N LEU A 32 -8.94 -3.40 2.51
CA LEU A 32 -8.27 -2.64 1.45
C LEU A 32 -8.96 -2.87 0.11
N ASP A 33 -9.99 -2.09 -0.18
CA ASP A 33 -10.72 -2.23 -1.42
C ASP A 33 -9.81 -2.09 -2.64
N GLY A 34 -9.95 -3.04 -3.56
CA GLY A 34 -9.24 -3.00 -4.84
C GLY A 34 -7.83 -3.58 -4.85
N TRP A 35 -7.29 -3.94 -3.70
CA TRP A 35 -5.95 -4.50 -3.60
C TRP A 35 -5.98 -6.03 -3.61
N ARG A 36 -4.94 -6.63 -4.18
CA ARG A 36 -4.73 -8.07 -4.20
C ARG A 36 -3.25 -8.37 -4.07
N VAL A 37 -2.91 -9.60 -3.77
CA VAL A 37 -1.51 -10.03 -3.72
C VAL A 37 -1.20 -10.82 -4.99
N VAL A 38 -0.16 -10.39 -5.70
CA VAL A 38 0.34 -11.08 -6.89
C VAL A 38 1.86 -11.16 -6.77
N SER A 39 2.39 -12.39 -6.84
CA SER A 39 3.84 -12.63 -6.78
C SER A 39 4.50 -11.96 -5.57
N GLY A 40 3.84 -12.02 -4.42
CA GLY A 40 4.38 -11.50 -3.17
C GLY A 40 4.30 -9.99 -3.00
N LYS A 41 3.53 -9.30 -3.84
CA LYS A 41 3.37 -7.86 -3.79
C LYS A 41 1.91 -7.48 -3.68
N LEU A 42 1.61 -6.35 -3.03
CA LEU A 42 0.28 -5.75 -3.07
C LEU A 42 0.13 -5.02 -4.40
N CYS A 43 -0.94 -5.33 -5.12
CA CYS A 43 -1.17 -4.77 -6.44
C CYS A 43 -2.54 -4.14 -6.55
N ARG A 44 -2.60 -2.99 -7.22
CA ARG A 44 -3.86 -2.37 -7.59
C ARG A 44 -3.69 -1.61 -8.91
N THR A 45 -4.72 -1.67 -9.77
CA THR A 45 -4.79 -0.88 -10.99
C THR A 45 -5.83 0.21 -10.82
N LEU A 46 -5.47 1.45 -11.13
CA LEU A 46 -6.36 2.59 -11.06
C LEU A 46 -6.59 3.17 -12.46
N GLN A 47 -7.82 3.61 -12.70
CA GLN A 47 -8.20 4.27 -13.94
C GLN A 47 -8.58 5.71 -13.65
N PHE A 48 -8.20 6.59 -14.56
CA PHE A 48 -8.48 8.02 -14.47
C PHE A 48 -9.16 8.49 -15.77
N GLU A 49 -9.60 9.73 -15.78
CA GLU A 49 -10.25 10.30 -16.94
C GLU A 49 -9.26 10.56 -18.08
N ASN A 50 -8.04 10.99 -17.73
CA ASN A 50 -7.00 11.32 -18.69
C ASN A 50 -5.62 11.26 -18.04
N PHE A 51 -4.57 11.57 -18.82
CA PHE A 51 -3.20 11.53 -18.33
C PHE A 51 -2.92 12.54 -17.22
N ILE A 52 -3.47 13.76 -17.36
CA ILE A 52 -3.27 14.79 -16.34
C ILE A 52 -3.82 14.34 -14.99
N GLN A 53 -5.00 13.73 -14.99
CA GLN A 53 -5.61 13.20 -13.77
C GLN A 53 -4.74 12.09 -13.17
N ALA A 54 -4.25 11.18 -14.01
CA ALA A 54 -3.37 10.10 -13.55
C ALA A 54 -2.07 10.66 -12.97
N PHE A 55 -1.41 11.55 -13.67
CA PHE A 55 -0.13 12.10 -13.24
C PHE A 55 -0.26 12.98 -12.00
N SER A 56 -1.34 13.75 -11.90
CA SER A 56 -1.62 14.53 -10.70
C SER A 56 -1.81 13.63 -9.48
N PHE A 57 -2.50 12.50 -9.65
CA PHE A 57 -2.66 11.52 -8.60
C PHE A 57 -1.31 10.92 -8.20
N MET A 58 -0.50 10.56 -9.18
CA MET A 58 0.85 10.04 -8.93
C MET A 58 1.68 11.03 -8.11
N THR A 59 1.57 12.31 -8.41
CA THR A 59 2.28 13.34 -7.66
C THR A 59 1.86 13.37 -6.19
N LYS A 60 0.56 13.28 -5.93
CA LYS A 60 0.05 13.22 -4.55
C LYS A 60 0.59 12.00 -3.81
N VAL A 61 0.55 10.84 -4.47
CA VAL A 61 1.08 9.61 -3.86
C VAL A 61 2.58 9.73 -3.63
N ALA A 62 3.31 10.31 -4.58
CA ALA A 62 4.76 10.49 -4.44
C ALA A 62 5.11 11.32 -3.21
N LEU A 63 4.35 12.37 -2.92
CA LEU A 63 4.58 13.20 -1.74
C LEU A 63 4.36 12.41 -0.45
N GLU A 64 3.32 11.59 -0.40
CA GLU A 64 3.05 10.76 0.77
C GLU A 64 4.10 9.64 0.93
N ALA A 65 4.50 9.03 -0.18
CA ALA A 65 5.53 8.00 -0.17
C ALA A 65 6.86 8.57 0.33
N GLU A 66 7.21 9.76 -0.10
CA GLU A 66 8.45 10.41 0.33
C GLU A 66 8.45 10.72 1.82
N LYS A 67 7.32 11.15 2.38
CA LYS A 67 7.20 11.41 3.82
C LYS A 67 7.51 10.17 4.65
N MET A 68 7.11 9.00 4.20
CA MET A 68 7.33 7.77 4.94
C MET A 68 8.58 7.01 4.47
N ASN A 69 9.30 7.57 3.52
CA ASN A 69 10.49 6.98 2.91
C ASN A 69 10.22 5.54 2.44
N HIS A 70 9.08 5.34 1.78
CA HIS A 70 8.68 4.06 1.24
C HIS A 70 8.01 4.30 -0.11
N HIS A 71 8.58 3.74 -1.18
CA HIS A 71 8.24 4.13 -2.54
C HIS A 71 7.55 3.00 -3.29
N PRO A 72 6.50 3.31 -4.06
CA PRO A 72 5.81 2.29 -4.85
C PRO A 72 6.62 1.91 -6.08
N GLU A 73 6.38 0.69 -6.57
CA GLU A 73 6.73 0.31 -7.92
C GLU A 73 5.48 0.56 -8.75
N TRP A 74 5.58 1.31 -9.82
CA TRP A 74 4.39 1.58 -10.61
C TRP A 74 4.67 1.75 -12.08
N PHE A 75 3.63 1.56 -12.87
CA PHE A 75 3.68 1.71 -14.31
C PHE A 75 2.46 2.53 -14.74
N ASN A 76 2.72 3.61 -15.45
CA ASN A 76 1.66 4.49 -15.94
C ASN A 76 1.67 4.50 -17.47
N VAL A 77 0.51 4.30 -18.05
CA VAL A 77 0.29 4.54 -19.46
C VAL A 77 -1.03 5.30 -19.59
N TYR A 78 -0.95 6.51 -20.10
CA TYR A 78 -2.09 7.41 -20.30
C TYR A 78 -2.94 7.54 -19.03
N ASN A 79 -4.14 7.01 -19.00
CA ASN A 79 -5.09 7.14 -17.89
C ASN A 79 -5.06 5.94 -16.92
N ARG A 80 -4.12 5.02 -17.08
CA ARG A 80 -4.01 3.82 -16.24
C ARG A 80 -2.75 3.88 -15.40
N LEU A 81 -2.88 3.47 -14.14
CA LEU A 81 -1.77 3.37 -13.21
C LEU A 81 -1.81 2.02 -12.52
N ASP A 82 -0.77 1.21 -12.75
CA ASP A 82 -0.58 -0.06 -12.05
C ASP A 82 0.38 0.16 -10.90
N ILE A 83 -0.02 -0.18 -9.67
CA ILE A 83 0.78 0.04 -8.48
C ILE A 83 1.11 -1.30 -7.84
N ASN A 84 2.38 -1.49 -7.50
CA ASN A 84 2.86 -2.66 -6.75
C ASN A 84 3.59 -2.15 -5.52
N LEU A 85 3.25 -2.72 -4.36
CA LEU A 85 3.90 -2.37 -3.09
C LEU A 85 4.56 -3.60 -2.49
N VAL A 86 5.81 -3.44 -2.14
CA VAL A 86 6.60 -4.49 -1.51
C VAL A 86 7.74 -3.84 -0.75
N THR A 87 8.22 -4.49 0.30
CA THR A 87 9.36 -4.01 1.08
C THR A 87 10.52 -4.95 0.84
N HIS A 88 11.41 -4.57 -0.08
CA HIS A 88 12.53 -5.42 -0.49
C HIS A 88 13.45 -5.79 0.67
N ASP A 89 13.75 -4.84 1.55
CA ASP A 89 14.63 -5.08 2.70
C ASP A 89 14.09 -6.15 3.65
N LEU A 90 12.78 -6.34 3.69
CA LEU A 90 12.13 -7.34 4.52
C LEU A 90 11.68 -8.55 3.70
N ASN A 91 11.94 -8.54 2.41
CA ASN A 91 11.62 -9.63 1.50
C ASN A 91 10.14 -10.00 1.50
N GLY A 92 9.28 -9.01 1.45
CA GLY A 92 7.84 -9.24 1.43
C GLY A 92 7.02 -7.99 1.74
N ILE A 93 5.74 -8.22 1.99
CA ILE A 93 4.79 -7.15 2.33
C ILE A 93 4.96 -6.79 3.80
N SER A 94 5.10 -5.51 4.07
CA SER A 94 5.29 -4.99 5.42
C SER A 94 4.15 -4.07 5.82
N THR A 95 4.21 -3.62 7.07
CA THR A 95 3.29 -2.60 7.61
C THR A 95 3.30 -1.33 6.76
N TYR A 96 4.45 -0.97 6.18
CA TYR A 96 4.57 0.24 5.35
C TYR A 96 3.80 0.10 4.04
N ASP A 97 3.76 -1.10 3.46
CA ASP A 97 2.98 -1.34 2.26
C ASP A 97 1.48 -1.17 2.53
N ILE A 98 1.02 -1.68 3.65
CA ILE A 98 -0.39 -1.52 4.06
C ILE A 98 -0.72 -0.06 4.31
N LYS A 99 0.16 0.66 5.00
CA LYS A 99 -0.05 2.08 5.27
C LYS A 99 -0.15 2.90 3.98
N LEU A 100 0.75 2.65 3.04
CA LEU A 100 0.74 3.36 1.76
C LEU A 100 -0.50 2.98 0.94
N ALA A 101 -0.90 1.71 0.96
CA ALA A 101 -2.12 1.27 0.28
C ALA A 101 -3.36 1.98 0.82
N ARG A 102 -3.47 2.14 2.13
CA ARG A 102 -4.57 2.90 2.75
C ARG A 102 -4.56 4.35 2.30
N THR A 103 -3.40 4.97 2.27
CA THR A 103 -3.24 6.35 1.83
C THR A 103 -3.65 6.50 0.37
N ILE A 104 -3.23 5.58 -0.48
CA ILE A 104 -3.61 5.57 -1.90
C ILE A 104 -5.13 5.48 -2.05
N ASN A 105 -5.77 4.59 -1.28
CA ASN A 105 -7.23 4.45 -1.33
C ASN A 105 -7.94 5.72 -0.90
N GLN A 106 -7.44 6.38 0.14
CA GLN A 106 -8.02 7.65 0.61
C GLN A 106 -7.91 8.74 -0.46
N LEU A 107 -6.77 8.81 -1.13
CA LEU A 107 -6.54 9.82 -2.18
C LEU A 107 -7.37 9.55 -3.43
N TYR A 108 -7.68 8.28 -3.70
CA TYR A 108 -8.41 7.89 -4.91
C TYR A 108 -9.92 8.06 -4.76
N SER A 109 -10.44 8.02 -3.55
CA SER A 109 -11.88 8.11 -3.31
C SER A 109 -12.47 9.50 -3.52
#